data_a706d44756fd7d1e1478b35a6e80b39f
#
_entry.id   a706d44756fd7d1e1478b35a6e80b39f
#
_cell.length_a   1.000
_cell.length_b   1.000
_cell.length_c   1.000
_cell.angle_alpha   90.00
_cell.angle_beta   90.00
_cell.angle_gamma   90.00
#
_symmetry.space_group_name_H-M   'P 1'
#
loop_
_entity.id
_entity.type
_entity.pdbx_description
1 polymer ?
#
loop_
_entity_poly.entity_id
_entity_poly.type
_entity_poly.pdbx_seq_one_letter_code
_entity_poly.pdbx_strand_id
1 'polypeptide(L)'
;MVYIITEHWWPPGKSEDIGKFYLEAMQKFPDDRSIAKPIIQSAVWTTRFGMHSITVNEAKPGKVREAMDIASNRLLMIANAVEGLQYEIHVAYTLVEAMPFVGLSAP
;
A
#
# COMPACT_ATOMS: atom_id res chain seq x y z
N MET A 1 13.46 -8.52 5.75
CA MET A 1 12.57 -7.40 5.38
C MET A 1 11.32 -7.93 4.72
N VAL A 2 10.21 -7.26 4.88
CA VAL A 2 8.94 -7.66 4.26
C VAL A 2 8.37 -6.51 3.44
N TYR A 3 7.47 -6.82 2.51
CA TYR A 3 6.72 -5.81 1.79
C TYR A 3 5.40 -5.55 2.47
N ILE A 4 5.01 -4.28 2.53
CA ILE A 4 3.66 -3.85 2.86
C ILE A 4 3.02 -3.48 1.53
N ILE A 5 1.99 -4.23 1.15
CA ILE A 5 1.29 -4.05 -0.12
C ILE A 5 -0.10 -3.54 0.20
N THR A 6 -0.48 -2.42 -0.39
CA THR A 6 -1.85 -1.92 -0.29
C THR A 6 -2.51 -1.96 -1.66
N GLU A 7 -3.74 -2.41 -1.69
CA GLU A 7 -4.55 -2.41 -2.90
C GLU A 7 -5.81 -1.60 -2.68
N HIS A 8 -6.23 -0.86 -3.71
CA HIS A 8 -7.44 -0.06 -3.69
C HIS A 8 -8.27 -0.35 -4.93
N TRP A 9 -9.58 -0.34 -4.73
CA TRP A 9 -10.56 -0.39 -5.82
C TRP A 9 -11.58 0.70 -5.59
N TRP A 10 -11.90 1.47 -6.64
CA TRP A 10 -12.94 2.49 -6.52
C TRP A 10 -13.76 2.57 -7.78
N PRO A 11 -15.05 3.00 -7.65
CA PRO A 11 -15.96 3.07 -8.79
C PRO A 11 -15.56 4.16 -9.80
N PRO A 12 -16.02 4.04 -11.04
CA PRO A 12 -15.89 5.12 -12.01
C PRO A 12 -16.49 6.41 -11.46
N GLY A 13 -15.85 7.53 -11.75
CA GLY A 13 -16.32 8.84 -11.31
C GLY A 13 -15.80 9.28 -9.92
N LYS A 14 -15.06 8.43 -9.22
CA LYS A 14 -14.48 8.77 -7.91
C LYS A 14 -12.99 9.09 -7.96
N SER A 15 -12.35 9.03 -9.12
CA SER A 15 -10.89 9.19 -9.23
C SER A 15 -10.37 10.55 -8.77
N GLU A 16 -11.12 11.62 -9.02
CA GLU A 16 -10.72 12.96 -8.56
C GLU A 16 -10.72 13.04 -7.05
N ASP A 17 -11.76 12.52 -6.39
CA ASP A 17 -11.85 12.49 -4.94
C ASP A 17 -10.75 11.61 -4.33
N ILE A 18 -10.50 10.43 -4.92
CA ILE A 18 -9.42 9.54 -4.49
C ILE A 18 -8.08 10.28 -4.56
N GLY A 19 -7.77 10.96 -5.66
CA GLY A 19 -6.53 11.72 -5.80
C GLY A 19 -6.39 12.82 -4.76
N LYS A 20 -7.47 13.57 -4.53
CA LYS A 20 -7.49 14.65 -3.54
C LYS A 20 -7.21 14.12 -2.11
N PHE A 21 -7.93 13.10 -1.69
CA PHE A 21 -7.77 12.56 -0.35
C PHE A 21 -6.49 11.75 -0.18
N TYR A 22 -5.98 11.15 -1.26
CA TYR A 22 -4.66 10.54 -1.27
C TYR A 22 -3.58 11.58 -0.93
N LEU A 23 -3.60 12.74 -1.58
CA LEU A 23 -2.65 13.82 -1.31
C LEU A 23 -2.77 14.33 0.13
N GLU A 24 -3.98 14.49 0.64
CA GLU A 24 -4.21 14.88 2.03
C GLU A 24 -3.66 13.83 3.01
N ALA A 25 -3.88 12.54 2.73
CA ALA A 25 -3.37 11.46 3.55
C ALA A 25 -1.84 11.41 3.57
N MET A 26 -1.20 11.67 2.43
CA MET A 26 0.26 11.72 2.33
C MET A 26 0.84 12.91 3.10
N GLN A 27 0.13 14.02 3.18
CA GLN A 27 0.55 15.17 3.98
C GLN A 27 0.42 14.91 5.47
N LYS A 28 -0.66 14.26 5.88
CA LYS A 28 -0.93 13.97 7.29
C LYS A 28 -0.07 12.81 7.83
N PHE A 29 0.17 11.81 6.99
CA PHE A 29 0.96 10.63 7.33
C PHE A 29 2.06 10.47 6.28
N PRO A 30 3.12 11.31 6.33
CA PRO A 30 4.17 11.30 5.31
C PRO A 30 5.02 10.05 5.35
N ASP A 31 5.71 9.78 4.24
CA ASP A 31 6.71 8.73 4.19
C ASP A 31 7.82 8.99 5.21
N ASP A 32 8.26 7.93 5.87
CA ASP A 32 9.39 7.95 6.78
C ASP A 32 10.38 6.85 6.37
N ARG A 33 11.50 7.26 5.81
CA ARG A 33 12.53 6.34 5.29
C ARG A 33 13.22 5.52 6.38
N SER A 34 13.11 5.92 7.63
CA SER A 34 13.59 5.11 8.76
C SER A 34 12.67 3.93 9.05
N ILE A 35 11.44 3.96 8.55
CA ILE A 35 10.40 2.94 8.75
C ILE A 35 10.23 2.06 7.53
N ALA A 36 10.11 2.66 6.34
CA ALA A 36 9.86 1.93 5.11
C ALA A 36 10.40 2.67 3.89
N LYS A 37 10.73 1.90 2.86
CA LYS A 37 11.19 2.42 1.56
C LYS A 37 10.11 2.15 0.52
N PRO A 38 9.61 3.18 -0.18
CA PRO A 38 8.70 2.96 -1.31
C PRO A 38 9.41 2.21 -2.44
N ILE A 39 8.80 1.12 -2.89
CA ILE A 39 9.25 0.34 -4.05
C ILE A 39 8.39 0.70 -5.26
N ILE A 40 7.06 0.66 -5.08
CA ILE A 40 6.10 1.17 -6.04
C ILE A 40 5.25 2.17 -5.29
N GLN A 41 5.41 3.44 -5.60
CA GLN A 41 4.68 4.51 -4.90
C GLN A 41 3.18 4.40 -5.18
N SER A 42 2.81 4.19 -6.43
CA SER A 42 1.45 3.86 -6.83
C SER A 42 1.45 3.42 -8.29
N ALA A 43 0.84 2.30 -8.57
CA ALA A 43 0.52 1.87 -9.92
C ALA A 43 -1.01 1.83 -10.03
N VAL A 44 -1.56 2.50 -11.03
CA VAL A 44 -3.01 2.66 -11.18
C VAL A 44 -3.42 2.21 -12.57
N TRP A 45 -4.48 1.40 -12.66
CA TRP A 45 -5.01 0.99 -13.95
C TRP A 45 -6.53 0.88 -13.91
N THR A 46 -7.13 0.86 -15.09
CA THR A 46 -8.58 0.75 -15.24
C THR A 46 -8.99 -0.71 -15.39
N THR A 47 -10.15 -1.03 -14.83
CA THR A 47 -10.82 -2.31 -15.07
C THR A 47 -12.23 -2.01 -15.58
N ARG A 48 -12.94 -3.04 -16.04
CA ARG A 48 -14.34 -2.84 -16.45
C ARG A 48 -15.29 -2.48 -15.30
N PHE A 49 -14.86 -2.65 -14.04
CA PHE A 49 -15.67 -2.32 -12.86
C PHE A 49 -15.26 -1.01 -12.20
N GLY A 50 -14.22 -0.34 -12.68
CA GLY A 50 -13.69 0.87 -12.11
C GLY A 50 -12.17 0.87 -12.10
N MET A 51 -11.58 1.54 -11.11
CA MET A 51 -10.13 1.69 -11.00
C MET A 51 -9.55 0.73 -9.99
N HIS A 52 -8.30 0.36 -10.21
CA HIS A 52 -7.52 -0.45 -9.28
C HIS A 52 -6.13 0.16 -9.13
N SER A 53 -5.61 0.17 -7.91
CA SER A 53 -4.25 0.61 -7.67
C SER A 53 -3.53 -0.30 -6.68
N ILE A 54 -2.20 -0.27 -6.75
CA ILE A 54 -1.34 -1.00 -5.84
C ILE A 54 -0.18 -0.10 -5.41
N THR A 55 0.19 -0.20 -4.13
CA THR A 55 1.42 0.39 -3.60
C THR A 55 2.25 -0.70 -2.94
N VAL A 56 3.57 -0.59 -3.03
CA VAL A 56 4.48 -1.54 -2.39
C VAL A 56 5.54 -0.75 -1.63
N ASN A 57 5.64 -0.99 -0.34
CA ASN A 57 6.69 -0.46 0.52
C ASN A 57 7.48 -1.60 1.14
N GLU A 58 8.79 -1.44 1.23
CA GLU A 58 9.66 -2.40 1.93
C GLU A 58 9.87 -1.90 3.35
N ALA A 59 9.35 -2.64 4.33
CA ALA A 59 9.51 -2.28 5.73
C ALA A 59 10.93 -2.55 6.20
N LYS A 60 11.50 -1.62 6.96
CA LYS A 60 12.80 -1.81 7.58
C LYS A 60 12.73 -2.89 8.68
N PRO A 61 13.83 -3.60 8.96
CA PRO A 61 13.85 -4.60 10.02
C PRO A 61 13.35 -4.02 11.35
N GLY A 62 12.41 -4.73 11.99
CA GLY A 62 11.82 -4.31 13.26
C GLY A 62 10.79 -3.18 13.15
N LYS A 63 10.43 -2.75 11.93
CA LYS A 63 9.53 -1.61 11.70
C LYS A 63 8.22 -1.99 10.99
N VAL A 64 7.90 -3.26 10.93
CA VAL A 64 6.70 -3.74 10.23
C VAL A 64 5.43 -3.12 10.81
N ARG A 65 5.31 -3.07 12.14
CA ARG A 65 4.14 -2.50 12.78
C ARG A 65 3.98 -1.01 12.45
N GLU A 66 5.06 -0.24 12.55
CA GLU A 66 5.03 1.18 12.24
C GLU A 66 4.68 1.43 10.77
N ALA A 67 5.20 0.60 9.86
CA ALA A 67 4.86 0.67 8.45
C ALA A 67 3.39 0.34 8.20
N MET A 68 2.85 -0.66 8.88
CA MET A 68 1.42 -1.01 8.83
C MET A 68 0.54 0.11 9.37
N ASP A 69 0.97 0.77 10.44
CA ASP A 69 0.21 1.87 11.04
C ASP A 69 0.11 3.05 10.07
N ILE A 70 1.19 3.41 9.39
CA ILE A 70 1.18 4.47 8.38
C ILE A 70 0.21 4.11 7.25
N ALA A 71 0.32 2.91 6.70
CA ALA A 71 -0.54 2.45 5.61
C ALA A 71 -2.02 2.43 6.04
N SER A 72 -2.30 1.91 7.23
CA SER A 72 -3.66 1.80 7.76
C SER A 72 -4.29 3.17 7.99
N ASN A 73 -3.53 4.10 8.57
CA ASN A 73 -4.04 5.46 8.81
C ASN A 73 -4.36 6.18 7.51
N ARG A 74 -3.51 6.03 6.49
CA ARG A 74 -3.77 6.60 5.16
C ARG A 74 -5.03 6.02 4.54
N LEU A 75 -5.16 4.71 4.56
CA LEU A 75 -6.31 4.02 3.96
C LEU A 75 -7.61 4.36 4.65
N LEU A 76 -7.62 4.37 5.99
CA LEU A 76 -8.81 4.72 6.76
C LEU A 76 -9.25 6.15 6.49
N MET A 77 -8.31 7.07 6.37
CA MET A 77 -8.63 8.47 6.04
C MET A 77 -9.31 8.57 4.68
N ILE A 78 -8.76 7.90 3.66
CA ILE A 78 -9.32 7.91 2.30
C ILE A 78 -10.68 7.20 2.29
N ALA A 79 -10.78 6.04 2.93
CA ALA A 79 -12.01 5.24 2.95
C ALA A 79 -13.15 5.97 3.65
N ASN A 80 -12.88 6.74 4.70
CA ASN A 80 -13.88 7.52 5.39
C ASN A 80 -14.38 8.71 4.56
N ALA A 81 -13.58 9.18 3.61
CA ALA A 81 -13.89 10.34 2.79
C ALA A 81 -14.51 10.00 1.44
N VAL A 82 -14.26 8.79 0.90
CA VAL A 82 -14.70 8.41 -0.45
C VAL A 82 -15.58 7.18 -0.37
N GLU A 83 -16.86 7.36 -0.68
CA GLU A 83 -17.82 6.27 -0.74
C GLU A 83 -17.48 5.30 -1.86
N GLY A 84 -17.58 4.00 -1.58
CA GLY A 84 -17.34 2.94 -2.56
C GLY A 84 -15.90 2.49 -2.67
N LEU A 85 -14.97 3.11 -1.94
CA LEU A 85 -13.59 2.63 -1.89
C LEU A 85 -13.54 1.29 -1.15
N GLN A 86 -12.93 0.31 -1.81
CA GLN A 86 -12.55 -0.96 -1.20
C GLN A 86 -11.02 -1.04 -1.16
N TYR A 87 -10.48 -1.68 -0.13
CA TYR A 87 -9.03 -1.77 0.02
C TYR A 87 -8.63 -3.03 0.77
N GLU A 88 -7.39 -3.44 0.55
CA GLU A 88 -6.73 -4.52 1.27
C GLU A 88 -5.30 -4.11 1.59
N ILE A 89 -4.80 -4.58 2.73
CA ILE A 89 -3.40 -4.41 3.13
C ILE A 89 -2.82 -5.80 3.34
N HIS A 90 -1.67 -6.05 2.74
CA HIS A 90 -0.97 -7.33 2.86
C HIS A 90 0.45 -7.12 3.38
N VAL A 91 0.91 -8.05 4.21
CA VAL A 91 2.32 -8.19 4.55
C VAL A 91 2.83 -9.40 3.77
N ALA A 92 3.83 -9.20 2.91
CA ALA A 92 4.35 -10.24 2.04
C ALA A 92 5.86 -10.40 2.26
N TYR A 93 6.33 -11.66 2.14
CA TYR A 93 7.75 -11.94 2.18
C TYR A 93 8.44 -11.47 0.91
N THR A 94 9.71 -11.04 1.05
CA THR A 94 10.57 -10.89 -0.12
C THR A 94 10.95 -12.28 -0.65
N LEU A 95 11.42 -12.35 -1.88
CA LEU A 95 11.88 -13.62 -2.45
C LEU A 95 12.98 -14.26 -1.59
N VAL A 96 13.93 -13.44 -1.12
CA VAL A 96 15.04 -13.92 -0.27
C VAL A 96 14.50 -14.60 1.00
N GLU A 97 13.44 -14.05 1.59
CA GLU A 97 12.84 -14.61 2.81
C GLU A 97 11.91 -15.79 2.53
N ALA A 98 11.27 -15.82 1.35
CA ALA A 98 10.34 -16.88 1.00
C ALA A 98 11.01 -18.16 0.54
N MET A 99 12.13 -18.07 -0.17
CA MET A 99 12.81 -19.25 -0.75
C MET A 99 13.20 -20.31 0.28
N PRO A 100 13.66 -19.97 1.49
CA PRO A 100 13.98 -20.98 2.50
C PRO A 100 12.80 -21.88 2.90
N PHE A 101 11.55 -21.40 2.75
CA PHE A 101 10.37 -22.23 3.05
C PHE A 101 10.28 -23.49 2.16
N VAL A 102 10.86 -23.45 0.97
CA VAL A 102 10.93 -24.59 0.07
C VAL A 102 12.35 -25.16 -0.05
N GLY A 103 13.24 -24.82 0.89
CA GLY A 103 14.59 -25.35 0.97
C GLY A 103 15.55 -24.81 -0.10
N LEU A 104 15.24 -23.65 -0.68
CA LEU A 104 16.05 -23.03 -1.74
C LEU A 104 16.63 -21.69 -1.25
N SER A 105 17.57 -21.16 -2.04
CA SER A 105 18.12 -19.82 -1.83
C SER A 105 17.81 -18.96 -3.04
N ALA A 106 17.50 -17.66 -2.82
CA ALA A 106 17.30 -16.73 -3.90
C ALA A 106 18.63 -16.49 -4.67
N PRO A 107 18.58 -16.31 -6.01
CA PRO A 107 19.77 -16.01 -6.79
C PRO A 107 20.38 -14.64 -6.44
#